data_b5dd1b28bf66962d73d0df0588a23472
#
_entry.id   b5dd1b28bf66962d73d0df0588a23472
#
_cell.length_a   1.000
_cell.length_b   1.000
_cell.length_c   1.000
_cell.angle_alpha   90.00
_cell.angle_beta   90.00
_cell.angle_gamma   90.00
#
_symmetry.space_group_name_H-M   'P 1'
#
loop_
_entity.id
_entity.type
_entity.pdbx_description
1 polymer ?
#
loop_
_entity_poly.entity_id
_entity_poly.type
_entity_poly.pdbx_seq_one_letter_code
_entity_poly.pdbx_strand_id
1 'polypeptide(L)'
;TSGPRQRLQPGGSIVVVMTRWNMKDLTGMLLKSQKELKSDQWEIIEFPAIMPSGKPVWPQYWKLDELESVKASLSVGKWNAQWMQNPTAEEGSLIKREWWKIWEKDFIPPLEHVIQSYDTAFLKKETADYSAITTWGVFYPDEDSPANLILLDAFKERLEFPELKKEAYEQYKYWNPETVIIEGKASGLPLTYELRKMGIPVINYTPSKGNDKHARVNAVAPLFESGQIWAPDEKFAAEVIEECASV
;
A
#
# COMPACT_ATOMS: atom_id res chain seq x y z
N THR A 1 19.68 2.11 -6.89
CA THR A 1 20.71 3.06 -6.38
C THR A 1 22.13 2.53 -6.49
N SER A 2 22.37 1.21 -6.56
CA SER A 2 23.72 0.65 -6.57
C SER A 2 24.52 0.96 -7.84
N GLY A 3 23.91 0.95 -9.02
CA GLY A 3 24.61 1.08 -10.29
C GLY A 3 25.34 2.44 -10.52
N PRO A 4 24.65 3.59 -10.46
CA PRO A 4 25.31 4.89 -10.65
C PRO A 4 26.36 5.19 -9.59
N ARG A 5 26.09 4.86 -8.32
CA ARG A 5 27.01 5.10 -7.22
C ARG A 5 28.32 4.32 -7.33
N GLN A 6 28.26 3.08 -7.80
CA GLN A 6 29.44 2.23 -7.99
C GLN A 6 30.39 2.74 -9.09
N ARG A 7 29.91 3.63 -9.95
CA ARG A 7 30.71 4.26 -11.02
C ARG A 7 31.29 5.62 -10.64
N LEU A 8 30.94 6.10 -9.42
CA LEU A 8 31.42 7.39 -8.95
C LEU A 8 32.91 7.30 -8.59
N GLN A 9 33.70 8.19 -9.13
CA GLN A 9 35.12 8.32 -8.77
C GLN A 9 35.29 9.00 -7.39
N PRO A 10 36.40 8.77 -6.68
CA PRO A 10 36.68 9.47 -5.42
C PRO A 10 36.54 10.99 -5.59
N GLY A 11 35.77 11.64 -4.71
CA GLY A 11 35.46 13.08 -4.79
C GLY A 11 34.36 13.47 -5.78
N GLY A 12 33.77 12.51 -6.48
CA GLY A 12 32.61 12.75 -7.34
C GLY A 12 31.35 13.03 -6.55
N SER A 13 30.41 13.79 -7.14
CA SER A 13 29.11 14.13 -6.55
C SER A 13 27.96 13.52 -7.33
N ILE A 14 26.86 13.27 -6.64
CA ILE A 14 25.60 12.83 -7.23
C ILE A 14 24.59 13.96 -7.10
N VAL A 15 23.97 14.34 -8.22
CA VAL A 15 22.88 15.30 -8.24
C VAL A 15 21.60 14.56 -8.66
N VAL A 16 20.55 14.66 -7.86
CA VAL A 16 19.22 14.12 -8.16
C VAL A 16 18.27 15.28 -8.39
N VAL A 17 17.74 15.39 -9.60
CA VAL A 17 16.74 16.41 -9.97
C VAL A 17 15.43 15.69 -10.26
N MET A 18 14.40 15.97 -9.47
CA MET A 18 13.08 15.39 -9.65
C MET A 18 11.99 16.22 -8.99
N THR A 19 10.76 16.03 -9.43
CA THR A 19 9.56 16.48 -8.72
C THR A 19 9.17 15.42 -7.69
N ARG A 20 8.72 15.82 -6.51
CA ARG A 20 8.22 14.91 -5.48
C ARG A 20 6.87 14.33 -5.91
N TRP A 21 6.64 13.07 -5.60
CA TRP A 21 5.38 12.37 -5.93
C TRP A 21 4.71 11.80 -4.68
N ASN A 22 5.49 11.22 -3.78
CA ASN A 22 5.02 10.69 -2.50
C ASN A 22 6.18 10.59 -1.49
N MET A 23 5.87 10.24 -0.25
CA MET A 23 6.87 10.10 0.82
C MET A 23 7.90 8.99 0.56
N LYS A 24 7.56 7.99 -0.24
CA LYS A 24 8.42 6.83 -0.57
C LYS A 24 9.06 6.94 -1.96
N ASP A 25 9.02 8.10 -2.60
CA ASP A 25 9.74 8.34 -3.86
C ASP A 25 11.26 8.28 -3.66
N LEU A 26 12.02 8.35 -4.76
CA LEU A 26 13.50 8.26 -4.67
C LEU A 26 14.08 9.25 -3.66
N THR A 27 13.65 10.52 -3.70
CA THR A 27 14.10 11.53 -2.74
C THR A 27 13.73 11.14 -1.31
N GLY A 28 12.49 10.72 -1.07
CA GLY A 28 12.04 10.28 0.25
C GLY A 28 12.84 9.10 0.79
N MET A 29 13.19 8.12 -0.06
CA MET A 29 14.05 7.00 0.33
C MET A 29 15.48 7.47 0.65
N LEU A 30 16.07 8.38 -0.14
CA LEU A 30 17.41 8.92 0.10
C LEU A 30 17.45 9.71 1.42
N LEU A 31 16.44 10.55 1.67
CA LEU A 31 16.34 11.34 2.91
C LEU A 31 16.08 10.45 4.15
N LYS A 32 15.36 9.35 3.99
CA LYS A 32 15.22 8.36 5.06
C LYS A 32 16.56 7.67 5.36
N SER A 33 17.28 7.24 4.32
CA SER A 33 18.55 6.51 4.49
C SER A 33 19.67 7.39 5.10
N GLN A 34 19.68 8.70 4.86
CA GLN A 34 20.71 9.58 5.47
C GLN A 34 20.66 9.66 7.00
N LYS A 35 19.56 9.20 7.63
CA LYS A 35 19.46 9.09 9.09
C LYS A 35 20.24 7.91 9.65
N GLU A 36 20.66 6.98 8.80
CA GLU A 36 21.45 5.83 9.21
C GLU A 36 22.94 6.21 9.34
N LEU A 37 23.62 5.64 10.34
CA LEU A 37 25.05 5.83 10.55
C LEU A 37 25.85 5.42 9.30
N LYS A 38 26.72 6.29 8.81
CA LYS A 38 27.56 6.13 7.61
C LYS A 38 26.83 6.21 6.26
N SER A 39 25.59 6.68 6.21
CA SER A 39 24.90 6.98 4.96
C SER A 39 25.40 8.29 4.33
N ASP A 40 25.21 8.40 3.00
CA ASP A 40 25.48 9.66 2.30
C ASP A 40 24.59 10.77 2.87
N GLN A 41 25.20 11.95 3.03
CA GLN A 41 24.48 13.16 3.44
C GLN A 41 24.10 13.96 2.20
N TRP A 42 22.85 14.40 2.13
CA TRP A 42 22.29 15.10 0.99
C TRP A 42 22.02 16.55 1.34
N GLU A 43 22.51 17.46 0.50
CA GLU A 43 22.05 18.85 0.49
C GLU A 43 20.74 18.91 -0.28
N ILE A 44 19.71 19.51 0.33
CA ILE A 44 18.37 19.59 -0.24
C ILE A 44 18.10 21.00 -0.70
N ILE A 45 17.76 21.14 -1.97
CA ILE A 45 17.32 22.41 -2.56
C ILE A 45 15.89 22.22 -3.06
N GLU A 46 14.94 22.92 -2.47
CA GLU A 46 13.52 22.83 -2.79
C GLU A 46 13.00 24.09 -3.47
N PHE A 47 12.24 23.89 -4.53
CA PHE A 47 11.57 24.97 -5.27
C PHE A 47 10.04 24.74 -5.24
N PRO A 48 9.35 25.08 -4.14
CA PRO A 48 7.90 25.00 -4.09
C PRO A 48 7.29 26.06 -5.01
N ALA A 49 6.20 25.76 -5.68
CA ALA A 49 5.53 26.69 -6.61
C ALA A 49 5.17 28.03 -5.95
N ILE A 50 4.78 27.99 -4.68
CA ILE A 50 4.55 29.17 -3.84
C ILE A 50 5.53 29.11 -2.68
N MET A 51 6.40 30.11 -2.60
CA MET A 51 7.40 30.26 -1.55
C MET A 51 6.73 30.60 -0.19
N PRO A 52 7.41 30.39 0.95
CA PRO A 52 6.92 30.83 2.27
C PRO A 52 6.53 32.30 2.35
N SER A 53 7.11 33.13 1.48
CA SER A 53 6.75 34.55 1.34
C SER A 53 5.36 34.79 0.69
N GLY A 54 4.66 33.73 0.24
CA GLY A 54 3.41 33.82 -0.51
C GLY A 54 3.58 34.19 -1.99
N LYS A 55 4.80 34.31 -2.47
CA LYS A 55 5.08 34.66 -3.86
C LYS A 55 5.39 33.41 -4.68
N PRO A 56 5.02 33.37 -5.98
CA PRO A 56 5.48 32.31 -6.89
C PRO A 56 7.00 32.18 -6.89
N VAL A 57 7.54 30.98 -7.00
CA VAL A 57 8.98 30.75 -7.12
C VAL A 57 9.55 31.33 -8.41
N TRP A 58 8.75 31.42 -9.44
CA TRP A 58 9.11 32.00 -10.74
C TRP A 58 8.05 32.99 -11.23
N PRO A 59 7.97 34.23 -10.66
CA PRO A 59 6.88 35.17 -10.91
C PRO A 59 6.86 35.73 -12.33
N GLN A 60 7.95 35.62 -13.11
CA GLN A 60 7.97 36.00 -14.53
C GLN A 60 7.23 34.98 -15.42
N TYR A 61 7.09 33.74 -14.97
CA TYR A 61 6.46 32.67 -15.71
C TYR A 61 5.08 32.32 -15.15
N TRP A 62 4.95 32.17 -13.83
CA TRP A 62 3.71 31.84 -13.15
C TRP A 62 3.19 33.01 -12.32
N LYS A 63 1.95 33.41 -12.55
CA LYS A 63 1.25 34.33 -11.67
C LYS A 63 0.51 33.55 -10.57
N LEU A 64 0.21 34.24 -9.47
CA LEU A 64 -0.41 33.60 -8.32
C LEU A 64 -1.82 33.06 -8.64
N ASP A 65 -2.61 33.82 -9.38
CA ASP A 65 -3.96 33.43 -9.83
C ASP A 65 -3.94 32.20 -10.74
N GLU A 66 -2.92 32.07 -11.59
CA GLU A 66 -2.73 30.87 -12.43
C GLU A 66 -2.39 29.65 -11.55
N LEU A 67 -1.52 29.80 -10.55
CA LEU A 67 -1.16 28.73 -9.61
C LEU A 67 -2.37 28.32 -8.75
N GLU A 68 -3.20 29.26 -8.34
CA GLU A 68 -4.45 28.99 -7.61
C GLU A 68 -5.44 28.20 -8.47
N SER A 69 -5.55 28.54 -9.76
CA SER A 69 -6.37 27.79 -10.72
C SER A 69 -5.88 26.35 -10.90
N VAL A 70 -4.56 26.13 -11.01
CA VAL A 70 -3.95 24.80 -11.07
C VAL A 70 -4.23 24.05 -9.79
N LYS A 71 -4.05 24.69 -8.63
CA LYS A 71 -4.34 24.10 -7.32
C LYS A 71 -5.78 23.62 -7.21
N ALA A 72 -6.73 24.42 -7.68
CA ALA A 72 -8.16 24.06 -7.68
C ALA A 72 -8.50 22.85 -8.57
N SER A 73 -7.67 22.59 -9.60
CA SER A 73 -7.86 21.48 -10.54
C SER A 73 -7.22 20.16 -10.08
N LEU A 74 -6.41 20.19 -9.01
CA LEU A 74 -5.67 19.03 -8.50
C LEU A 74 -6.20 18.60 -7.15
N SER A 75 -6.01 17.30 -6.81
CA SER A 75 -6.18 16.89 -5.43
C SER A 75 -5.12 17.54 -4.54
N VAL A 76 -5.47 17.76 -3.26
CA VAL A 76 -4.58 18.40 -2.27
C VAL A 76 -3.24 17.66 -2.19
N GLY A 77 -3.28 16.32 -2.17
CA GLY A 77 -2.06 15.51 -2.12
C GLY A 77 -1.15 15.68 -3.34
N LYS A 78 -1.73 15.76 -4.55
CA LYS A 78 -0.94 16.03 -5.78
C LYS A 78 -0.37 17.44 -5.79
N TRP A 79 -1.15 18.42 -5.37
CA TRP A 79 -0.66 19.79 -5.23
C TRP A 79 0.50 19.86 -4.25
N ASN A 80 0.33 19.32 -3.04
CA ASN A 80 1.38 19.33 -2.02
C ASN A 80 2.64 18.58 -2.47
N ALA A 81 2.51 17.41 -3.06
CA ALA A 81 3.66 16.64 -3.52
C ALA A 81 4.38 17.33 -4.70
N GLN A 82 3.68 17.53 -5.80
CA GLN A 82 4.31 17.89 -7.07
C GLN A 82 4.62 19.39 -7.20
N TRP A 83 3.78 20.24 -6.64
CA TRP A 83 3.91 21.68 -6.76
C TRP A 83 4.56 22.32 -5.53
N MET A 84 4.21 21.83 -4.35
CA MET A 84 4.81 22.35 -3.12
C MET A 84 6.04 21.58 -2.65
N GLN A 85 6.45 20.51 -3.36
CA GLN A 85 7.58 19.63 -3.02
C GLN A 85 7.48 18.99 -1.62
N ASN A 86 6.29 19.02 -1.02
CA ASN A 86 6.01 18.50 0.31
C ASN A 86 4.94 17.40 0.25
N PRO A 87 5.29 16.17 -0.16
CA PRO A 87 4.35 15.06 -0.14
C PRO A 87 3.91 14.77 1.29
N THR A 88 2.61 14.89 1.54
CA THR A 88 1.99 14.50 2.80
C THR A 88 1.48 13.07 2.69
N ALA A 89 1.66 12.29 3.74
CA ALA A 89 1.23 10.89 3.74
C ALA A 89 -0.29 10.73 3.79
N GLU A 90 -1.04 11.77 4.14
CA GLU A 90 -2.44 11.68 4.54
C GLU A 90 -3.46 12.35 3.62
N GLU A 91 -3.07 13.38 2.85
CA GLU A 91 -4.06 14.16 2.09
C GLU A 91 -4.39 13.61 0.70
N GLY A 92 -3.77 12.50 0.29
CA GLY A 92 -4.05 11.81 -0.99
C GLY A 92 -4.39 10.33 -0.82
N SER A 93 -4.31 9.82 0.39
CA SER A 93 -4.64 8.43 0.69
C SER A 93 -6.15 8.20 0.59
N LEU A 94 -6.54 7.23 -0.21
CA LEU A 94 -7.95 6.80 -0.33
C LEU A 94 -8.44 6.11 0.95
N ILE A 95 -7.51 5.54 1.73
CA ILE A 95 -7.77 4.92 3.04
C ILE A 95 -6.82 5.56 4.05
N LYS A 96 -7.38 6.29 5.00
CA LYS A 96 -6.59 6.95 6.05
C LYS A 96 -6.24 5.98 7.16
N ARG A 97 -5.04 6.14 7.77
CA ARG A 97 -4.63 5.34 8.94
C ARG A 97 -5.61 5.45 10.09
N GLU A 98 -6.10 6.63 10.36
CA GLU A 98 -7.02 6.94 11.45
C GLU A 98 -8.41 6.27 11.31
N TRP A 99 -8.74 5.75 10.14
CA TRP A 99 -9.98 5.00 9.92
C TRP A 99 -9.90 3.55 10.38
N TRP A 100 -8.69 3.02 10.56
CA TRP A 100 -8.49 1.71 11.12
C TRP A 100 -8.78 1.72 12.61
N LYS A 101 -9.59 0.76 13.07
CA LYS A 101 -9.80 0.50 14.49
C LYS A 101 -8.75 -0.47 14.99
N ILE A 102 -8.12 -0.16 16.10
CA ILE A 102 -7.14 -1.05 16.72
C ILE A 102 -7.83 -1.94 17.74
N TRP A 103 -7.59 -3.24 17.62
CA TRP A 103 -8.09 -4.23 18.56
C TRP A 103 -7.06 -4.42 19.66
N GLU A 104 -7.34 -3.85 20.84
CA GLU A 104 -6.39 -3.80 21.97
C GLU A 104 -6.51 -5.01 22.91
N LYS A 105 -7.38 -5.99 22.60
CA LYS A 105 -7.59 -7.17 23.46
C LYS A 105 -6.63 -8.29 23.06
N ASP A 106 -6.17 -9.05 24.05
CA ASP A 106 -5.27 -10.20 23.87
C ASP A 106 -5.93 -11.42 23.21
N PHE A 107 -7.20 -11.36 22.87
CA PHE A 107 -7.94 -12.45 22.23
C PHE A 107 -8.69 -11.95 21.01
N ILE A 108 -8.79 -12.79 20.00
CA ILE A 108 -9.57 -12.54 18.78
C ILE A 108 -11.07 -12.51 19.15
N PRO A 109 -11.89 -11.59 18.58
CA PRO A 109 -13.34 -11.61 18.81
C PRO A 109 -13.95 -12.95 18.30
N PRO A 110 -15.11 -13.36 18.81
CA PRO A 110 -15.87 -14.46 18.21
C PRO A 110 -16.12 -14.17 16.73
N LEU A 111 -15.66 -15.06 15.86
CA LEU A 111 -15.76 -14.89 14.41
C LEU A 111 -16.97 -15.66 13.87
N GLU A 112 -17.73 -15.02 13.00
CA GLU A 112 -18.78 -15.68 12.22
C GLU A 112 -18.17 -16.42 11.02
N HIS A 113 -17.22 -15.77 10.33
CA HIS A 113 -16.54 -16.31 9.16
C HIS A 113 -15.06 -15.92 9.14
N VAL A 114 -14.25 -16.78 8.51
CA VAL A 114 -12.85 -16.48 8.16
C VAL A 114 -12.73 -16.53 6.65
N ILE A 115 -12.09 -15.49 6.08
CA ILE A 115 -11.89 -15.32 4.64
C ILE A 115 -10.41 -15.09 4.39
N GLN A 116 -9.85 -15.73 3.36
CA GLN A 116 -8.51 -15.43 2.87
C GLN A 116 -8.55 -14.79 1.49
N SER A 117 -7.71 -13.79 1.26
CA SER A 117 -7.53 -13.14 -0.04
C SER A 117 -6.08 -13.25 -0.50
N TYR A 118 -5.90 -13.63 -1.75
CA TYR A 118 -4.59 -13.90 -2.36
C TYR A 118 -4.38 -12.99 -3.57
N ASP A 119 -3.29 -12.23 -3.54
CA ASP A 119 -2.71 -11.60 -4.72
C ASP A 119 -1.39 -12.32 -5.04
N THR A 120 -1.33 -12.98 -6.19
CA THR A 120 -0.25 -13.90 -6.52
C THR A 120 0.58 -13.39 -7.69
N ALA A 121 1.90 -13.52 -7.57
CA ALA A 121 2.86 -13.26 -8.64
C ALA A 121 3.72 -14.48 -8.91
N PHE A 122 4.08 -14.72 -10.17
CA PHE A 122 5.06 -15.75 -10.53
C PHE A 122 6.45 -15.15 -10.73
N LEU A 123 7.41 -15.69 -9.98
CA LEU A 123 8.81 -15.38 -10.22
C LEU A 123 9.28 -16.02 -11.53
N LYS A 124 9.53 -15.19 -12.56
CA LYS A 124 10.35 -15.59 -13.71
C LYS A 124 11.67 -14.80 -13.80
N LYS A 125 11.86 -13.75 -12.96
CA LYS A 125 13.08 -12.90 -12.92
C LYS A 125 13.24 -12.27 -11.54
N GLU A 126 14.45 -11.81 -11.22
CA GLU A 126 14.81 -11.09 -9.98
C GLU A 126 13.99 -9.79 -9.71
N THR A 127 13.19 -9.34 -10.66
CA THR A 127 12.33 -8.17 -10.60
C THR A 127 10.85 -8.50 -10.38
N ALA A 128 10.52 -9.72 -9.98
CA ALA A 128 9.12 -10.15 -9.83
C ALA A 128 8.44 -9.53 -8.62
N ASP A 129 7.13 -9.35 -8.74
CA ASP A 129 6.27 -8.85 -7.66
C ASP A 129 6.15 -9.86 -6.51
N TYR A 130 5.71 -9.37 -5.35
CA TYR A 130 5.42 -10.20 -4.18
C TYR A 130 4.11 -10.97 -4.37
N SER A 131 4.05 -12.17 -3.81
CA SER A 131 2.77 -12.81 -3.48
C SER A 131 2.34 -12.40 -2.09
N ALA A 132 1.07 -12.06 -1.93
CA ALA A 132 0.49 -11.66 -0.66
C ALA A 132 -0.75 -12.50 -0.33
N ILE A 133 -0.88 -12.86 0.95
CA ILE A 133 -2.05 -13.54 1.50
C ILE A 133 -2.51 -12.73 2.70
N THR A 134 -3.77 -12.34 2.73
CA THR A 134 -4.36 -11.70 3.91
C THR A 134 -5.50 -12.56 4.44
N THR A 135 -5.56 -12.72 5.75
CA THR A 135 -6.61 -13.46 6.44
C THR A 135 -7.47 -12.50 7.25
N TRP A 136 -8.77 -12.60 7.08
CA TRP A 136 -9.76 -11.71 7.67
C TRP A 136 -10.82 -12.49 8.43
N GLY A 137 -11.17 -12.00 9.61
CA GLY A 137 -12.31 -12.50 10.37
C GLY A 137 -13.50 -11.55 10.23
N VAL A 138 -14.69 -12.11 10.02
CA VAL A 138 -15.97 -11.40 10.08
C VAL A 138 -16.53 -11.56 11.47
N PHE A 139 -16.89 -10.46 12.11
CA PHE A 139 -17.48 -10.47 13.45
C PHE A 139 -18.52 -9.37 13.64
N TYR A 140 -19.36 -9.51 14.65
CA TYR A 140 -20.36 -8.52 15.04
C TYR A 140 -20.00 -7.99 16.43
N PRO A 141 -19.74 -6.67 16.61
CA PRO A 141 -19.46 -6.11 17.92
C PRO A 141 -20.61 -6.29 18.92
N ASP A 142 -21.84 -6.24 18.43
CA ASP A 142 -23.11 -6.54 19.14
C ASP A 142 -24.16 -7.02 18.13
N GLU A 143 -25.34 -7.47 18.63
CA GLU A 143 -26.40 -8.08 17.83
C GLU A 143 -27.01 -7.12 16.78
N ASP A 144 -27.00 -5.81 17.05
CA ASP A 144 -27.58 -4.79 16.17
C ASP A 144 -26.55 -4.12 15.26
N SER A 145 -25.26 -4.40 15.44
CA SER A 145 -24.18 -3.80 14.66
C SER A 145 -24.05 -4.44 13.28
N PRO A 146 -23.60 -3.67 12.26
CA PRO A 146 -23.22 -4.25 10.98
C PRO A 146 -22.01 -5.19 11.15
N ALA A 147 -21.83 -6.07 10.19
CA ALA A 147 -20.64 -6.93 10.13
C ALA A 147 -19.36 -6.08 10.07
N ASN A 148 -18.40 -6.44 10.89
CA ASN A 148 -17.07 -5.84 10.92
C ASN A 148 -16.03 -6.85 10.44
N LEU A 149 -14.91 -6.35 9.94
CA LEU A 149 -13.77 -7.15 9.51
C LEU A 149 -12.57 -6.87 10.41
N ILE A 150 -11.91 -7.92 10.85
CA ILE A 150 -10.63 -7.84 11.55
C ILE A 150 -9.54 -8.54 10.75
N LEU A 151 -8.43 -7.84 10.54
CA LEU A 151 -7.23 -8.45 9.94
C LEU A 151 -6.62 -9.42 10.97
N LEU A 152 -6.55 -10.69 10.63
CA LEU A 152 -6.03 -11.74 11.49
C LEU A 152 -4.56 -12.05 11.21
N ASP A 153 -4.17 -11.95 9.92
CA ASP A 153 -2.80 -12.24 9.47
C ASP A 153 -2.54 -11.61 8.10
N ALA A 154 -1.27 -11.34 7.82
CA ALA A 154 -0.81 -10.89 6.51
C ALA A 154 0.57 -11.47 6.20
N PHE A 155 0.63 -12.24 5.15
CA PHE A 155 1.84 -12.82 4.60
C PHE A 155 2.21 -12.11 3.30
N LYS A 156 3.50 -11.78 3.10
CA LYS A 156 3.99 -11.13 1.89
C LYS A 156 5.43 -11.55 1.60
N GLU A 157 5.61 -12.42 0.61
CA GLU A 157 6.92 -12.89 0.20
C GLU A 157 7.03 -13.10 -1.32
N ARG A 158 8.27 -13.21 -1.80
CA ARG A 158 8.56 -13.62 -3.16
C ARG A 158 8.81 -15.11 -3.17
N LEU A 159 7.85 -15.86 -3.69
CA LEU A 159 7.87 -17.31 -3.71
C LEU A 159 7.76 -17.85 -5.13
N GLU A 160 8.43 -18.95 -5.40
CA GLU A 160 8.14 -19.76 -6.57
C GLU A 160 6.84 -20.55 -6.38
N PHE A 161 6.25 -21.01 -7.49
CA PHE A 161 4.96 -21.66 -7.45
C PHE A 161 4.85 -22.84 -6.47
N PRO A 162 5.84 -23.75 -6.37
CA PRO A 162 5.77 -24.86 -5.40
C PRO A 162 5.74 -24.38 -3.94
N GLU A 163 6.52 -23.34 -3.62
CA GLU A 163 6.58 -22.72 -2.30
C GLU A 163 5.28 -21.99 -1.98
N LEU A 164 4.76 -21.20 -2.94
CA LEU A 164 3.48 -20.52 -2.81
C LEU A 164 2.33 -21.50 -2.58
N LYS A 165 2.31 -22.64 -3.30
CA LYS A 165 1.31 -23.68 -3.09
C LYS A 165 1.39 -24.28 -1.69
N LYS A 166 2.60 -24.53 -1.19
CA LYS A 166 2.83 -25.07 0.16
C LYS A 166 2.36 -24.05 1.21
N GLU A 167 2.77 -22.79 1.08
CA GLU A 167 2.37 -21.72 1.99
C GLU A 167 0.85 -21.53 2.01
N ALA A 168 0.21 -21.46 0.86
CA ALA A 168 -1.24 -21.38 0.74
C ALA A 168 -1.97 -22.53 1.46
N TYR A 169 -1.42 -23.74 1.38
CA TYR A 169 -1.99 -24.89 2.06
C TYR A 169 -1.80 -24.83 3.59
N GLU A 170 -0.63 -24.39 4.05
CA GLU A 170 -0.33 -24.22 5.48
C GLU A 170 -1.20 -23.12 6.10
N GLN A 171 -1.34 -21.99 5.43
CA GLN A 171 -2.24 -20.89 5.82
C GLN A 171 -3.71 -21.34 5.88
N TYR A 172 -4.16 -22.07 4.88
CA TYR A 172 -5.50 -22.65 4.88
C TYR A 172 -5.73 -23.59 6.06
N LYS A 173 -4.78 -24.47 6.34
CA LYS A 173 -4.91 -25.41 7.48
C LYS A 173 -4.91 -24.72 8.84
N TYR A 174 -4.13 -23.66 8.97
CA TYR A 174 -4.02 -22.93 10.22
C TYR A 174 -5.30 -22.12 10.53
N TRP A 175 -5.78 -21.36 9.55
CA TRP A 175 -6.90 -20.45 9.72
C TRP A 175 -8.26 -21.08 9.42
N ASN A 176 -8.30 -22.19 8.70
CA ASN A 176 -9.51 -22.91 8.27
C ASN A 176 -10.61 -22.00 7.69
N PRO A 177 -10.29 -21.15 6.70
CA PRO A 177 -11.25 -20.20 6.14
C PRO A 177 -12.37 -20.93 5.38
N GLU A 178 -13.59 -20.41 5.48
CA GLU A 178 -14.74 -20.88 4.68
C GLU A 178 -14.57 -20.52 3.20
N THR A 179 -13.81 -19.47 2.91
CA THR A 179 -13.62 -18.99 1.54
C THR A 179 -12.19 -18.49 1.32
N VAL A 180 -11.60 -18.95 0.23
CA VAL A 180 -10.34 -18.46 -0.30
C VAL A 180 -10.61 -17.70 -1.60
N ILE A 181 -10.26 -16.43 -1.67
CA ILE A 181 -10.45 -15.57 -2.85
C ILE A 181 -9.11 -15.39 -3.53
N ILE A 182 -9.00 -15.73 -4.81
CA ILE A 182 -7.77 -15.57 -5.60
C ILE A 182 -8.08 -14.69 -6.82
N GLU A 183 -7.26 -13.68 -7.08
CA GLU A 183 -7.42 -12.88 -8.29
C GLU A 183 -7.18 -13.73 -9.54
N GLY A 184 -8.16 -13.78 -10.44
CA GLY A 184 -8.18 -14.62 -11.64
C GLY A 184 -7.27 -14.14 -12.77
N LYS A 185 -6.08 -13.64 -12.44
CA LYS A 185 -5.01 -13.35 -13.40
C LYS A 185 -4.21 -14.62 -13.76
N ALA A 186 -3.33 -14.51 -14.74
CA ALA A 186 -2.52 -15.63 -15.25
C ALA A 186 -1.77 -16.41 -14.14
N SER A 187 -1.38 -15.73 -13.05
CA SER A 187 -0.70 -16.32 -11.90
C SER A 187 -1.64 -17.02 -10.91
N GLY A 188 -2.87 -16.55 -10.74
CA GLY A 188 -3.82 -17.11 -9.78
C GLY A 188 -4.53 -18.38 -10.27
N LEU A 189 -4.69 -18.56 -11.57
CA LEU A 189 -5.42 -19.71 -12.12
C LEU A 189 -4.75 -21.08 -11.83
N PRO A 190 -3.44 -21.27 -12.02
CA PRO A 190 -2.78 -22.52 -11.64
C PRO A 190 -2.87 -22.82 -10.15
N LEU A 191 -2.70 -21.81 -9.30
CA LEU A 191 -2.86 -21.99 -7.86
C LEU A 191 -4.28 -22.42 -7.49
N THR A 192 -5.27 -21.75 -8.06
CA THR A 192 -6.69 -22.11 -7.89
C THR A 192 -6.96 -23.57 -8.22
N TYR A 193 -6.43 -24.04 -9.35
CA TYR A 193 -6.62 -25.42 -9.79
C TYR A 193 -6.01 -26.42 -8.81
N GLU A 194 -4.79 -26.16 -8.35
CA GLU A 194 -4.13 -27.03 -7.38
C GLU A 194 -4.83 -27.03 -6.01
N LEU A 195 -5.21 -25.86 -5.50
CA LEU A 195 -5.91 -25.77 -4.22
C LEU A 195 -7.28 -26.45 -4.25
N ARG A 196 -8.04 -26.30 -5.35
CA ARG A 196 -9.32 -26.99 -5.53
C ARG A 196 -9.17 -28.52 -5.54
N LYS A 197 -8.10 -29.05 -6.16
CA LYS A 197 -7.78 -30.48 -6.09
C LYS A 197 -7.54 -30.97 -4.66
N MET A 198 -7.05 -30.10 -3.78
CA MET A 198 -6.81 -30.38 -2.37
C MET A 198 -8.12 -30.22 -1.53
N GLY A 199 -9.26 -29.91 -2.15
CA GLY A 199 -10.54 -29.72 -1.48
C GLY A 199 -10.74 -28.33 -0.87
N ILE A 200 -9.88 -27.35 -1.20
CA ILE A 200 -9.97 -25.98 -0.67
C ILE A 200 -11.03 -25.19 -1.45
N PRO A 201 -11.97 -24.50 -0.76
CA PRO A 201 -13.04 -23.73 -1.39
C PRO A 201 -12.52 -22.41 -1.97
N VAL A 202 -12.02 -22.43 -3.20
CA VAL A 202 -11.45 -21.26 -3.88
C VAL A 202 -12.48 -20.61 -4.79
N ILE A 203 -12.65 -19.29 -4.64
CA ILE A 203 -13.39 -18.41 -5.54
C ILE A 203 -12.38 -17.56 -6.33
N ASN A 204 -12.52 -17.53 -7.65
CA ASN A 204 -11.75 -16.61 -8.47
C ASN A 204 -12.47 -15.27 -8.59
N TYR A 205 -11.79 -14.20 -8.24
CA TYR A 205 -12.24 -12.84 -8.47
C TYR A 205 -11.53 -12.27 -9.70
N THR A 206 -12.30 -11.82 -10.68
CA THR A 206 -11.77 -11.15 -11.87
C THR A 206 -12.34 -9.73 -11.89
N PRO A 207 -11.48 -8.71 -11.74
CA PRO A 207 -11.91 -7.32 -11.86
C PRO A 207 -12.55 -7.05 -13.22
N SER A 208 -13.68 -6.37 -13.25
CA SER A 208 -14.32 -5.96 -14.51
C SER A 208 -13.46 -4.94 -15.25
N LYS A 209 -13.54 -4.93 -16.59
CA LYS A 209 -12.87 -3.92 -17.42
C LYS A 209 -13.36 -2.52 -17.03
N GLY A 210 -12.44 -1.61 -16.73
CA GLY A 210 -12.73 -0.25 -16.28
C GLY A 210 -12.79 -0.07 -14.77
N ASN A 211 -12.72 -1.15 -13.97
CA ASN A 211 -12.62 -1.09 -12.53
C ASN A 211 -11.14 -1.10 -12.13
N ASP A 212 -10.49 0.05 -12.25
CA ASP A 212 -9.09 0.22 -11.89
C ASP A 212 -8.86 0.10 -10.37
N LYS A 213 -7.61 0.13 -9.95
CA LYS A 213 -7.23 0.00 -8.54
C LYS A 213 -7.90 1.08 -7.67
N HIS A 214 -7.94 2.32 -8.16
CA HIS A 214 -8.54 3.43 -7.42
C HIS A 214 -10.06 3.28 -7.26
N ALA A 215 -10.77 2.84 -8.30
CA ALA A 215 -12.21 2.59 -8.21
C ALA A 215 -12.53 1.49 -7.19
N ARG A 216 -11.74 0.42 -7.13
CA ARG A 216 -11.90 -0.66 -6.15
C ARG A 216 -11.63 -0.19 -4.71
N VAL A 217 -10.59 0.62 -4.52
CA VAL A 217 -10.29 1.18 -3.19
C VAL A 217 -11.40 2.14 -2.75
N ASN A 218 -11.88 3.01 -3.64
CA ASN A 218 -13.00 3.91 -3.34
C ASN A 218 -14.29 3.15 -2.97
N ALA A 219 -14.52 1.97 -3.53
CA ALA A 219 -15.70 1.16 -3.21
C ALA A 219 -15.66 0.61 -1.76
N VAL A 220 -14.47 0.39 -1.19
CA VAL A 220 -14.31 -0.13 0.17
C VAL A 220 -13.98 0.96 1.20
N ALA A 221 -13.54 2.13 0.77
CA ALA A 221 -13.21 3.25 1.65
C ALA A 221 -14.30 3.60 2.68
N PRO A 222 -15.62 3.58 2.35
CA PRO A 222 -16.67 3.83 3.32
C PRO A 222 -16.70 2.84 4.49
N LEU A 223 -16.26 1.59 4.32
CA LEU A 223 -16.17 0.61 5.40
C LEU A 223 -15.07 1.00 6.40
N PHE A 224 -13.98 1.56 5.93
CA PHE A 224 -12.91 2.09 6.78
C PHE A 224 -13.38 3.35 7.50
N GLU A 225 -13.97 4.30 6.78
CA GLU A 225 -14.47 5.56 7.33
C GLU A 225 -15.54 5.35 8.41
N SER A 226 -16.41 4.34 8.23
CA SER A 226 -17.43 3.97 9.21
C SER A 226 -16.87 3.20 10.42
N GLY A 227 -15.56 2.87 10.44
CA GLY A 227 -14.91 2.16 11.54
C GLY A 227 -15.24 0.67 11.61
N GLN A 228 -15.63 0.06 10.49
CA GLN A 228 -15.92 -1.38 10.41
C GLN A 228 -14.68 -2.25 10.17
N ILE A 229 -13.50 -1.64 9.93
CA ILE A 229 -12.26 -2.35 9.66
C ILE A 229 -11.32 -2.25 10.86
N TRP A 230 -10.89 -3.40 11.35
CA TRP A 230 -10.08 -3.56 12.54
C TRP A 230 -8.76 -4.26 12.24
N ALA A 231 -7.75 -3.98 13.04
CA ALA A 231 -6.46 -4.65 12.99
C ALA A 231 -5.91 -4.83 14.42
N PRO A 232 -5.13 -5.89 14.70
CA PRO A 232 -4.43 -6.02 15.97
C PRO A 232 -3.28 -5.01 16.06
N ASP A 233 -2.83 -4.71 17.27
CA ASP A 233 -1.61 -3.91 17.50
C ASP A 233 -0.37 -4.77 17.32
N GLU A 234 -0.11 -5.19 16.07
CA GLU A 234 1.00 -6.05 15.70
C GLU A 234 1.75 -5.50 14.48
N LYS A 235 3.01 -5.93 14.34
CA LYS A 235 3.89 -5.42 13.29
C LYS A 235 3.36 -5.67 11.88
N PHE A 236 2.85 -6.87 11.59
CA PHE A 236 2.29 -7.19 10.27
C PHE A 236 1.09 -6.32 9.93
N ALA A 237 0.25 -6.01 10.92
CA ALA A 237 -0.92 -5.16 10.73
C ALA A 237 -0.50 -3.70 10.44
N ALA A 238 0.51 -3.20 11.16
CA ALA A 238 1.08 -1.89 10.89
C ALA A 238 1.63 -1.78 9.45
N GLU A 239 2.26 -2.83 8.93
CA GLU A 239 2.76 -2.88 7.55
C GLU A 239 1.60 -2.81 6.53
N VAL A 240 0.49 -3.51 6.77
CA VAL A 240 -0.72 -3.46 5.92
C VAL A 240 -1.38 -2.08 5.96
N ILE A 241 -1.51 -1.49 7.15
CA ILE A 241 -2.07 -0.14 7.33
C ILE A 241 -1.24 0.89 6.53
N GLU A 242 0.09 0.82 6.62
CA GLU A 242 0.99 1.69 5.88
C GLU A 242 0.87 1.50 4.36
N GLU A 243 0.72 0.26 3.90
CA GLU A 243 0.53 -0.02 2.47
C GLU A 243 -0.81 0.52 1.96
N CYS A 244 -1.90 0.33 2.71
CA CYS A 244 -3.21 0.90 2.39
C CYS A 244 -3.20 2.44 2.37
N ALA A 245 -2.52 3.06 3.32
CA ALA A 245 -2.39 4.53 3.39
C ALA A 245 -1.49 5.11 2.29
N SER A 246 -0.77 4.30 1.55
CA SER A 246 0.13 4.72 0.46
C SER A 246 -0.49 4.63 -0.95
N VAL A 247 -1.77 4.27 -1.04
CA VAL A 247 -2.51 4.07 -2.31
C VAL A 247 -3.14 5.36 -2.81
#